data_c54bd99228bd7629543db58cd5f08288
#
_entry.id   c54bd99228bd7629543db58cd5f08288
#
_cell.length_a   1.000
_cell.length_b   1.000
_cell.length_c   1.000
_cell.angle_alpha   90.00
_cell.angle_beta   90.00
_cell.angle_gamma   90.00
#
_symmetry.space_group_name_H-M   'P 1'
#
loop_
_entity.id
_entity.type
_entity.pdbx_description
1 polymer ?
#
loop_
_entity_poly.entity_id
_entity_poly.type
_entity_poly.pdbx_seq_one_letter_code
_entity_poly.pdbx_strand_id
1 'polypeptide(L)'
;MRVRDAYGREGPEHEMLTVTVVGPFWQRWWFFVLVLGTGALGMYLFSRFRQKQRMKLQLVRDRIARDLHDDIGSTLGSISFYSEALKRKLGDTDDAMAQQVAERIGSSSRDMIDQMSDIVWSVDPKNDDAGALVTRLQAFASDLLAAKNIPLHFHADAALSERKLTAEQRRNIFLICKEVLHNTLKYADARSVTITVESTGRALELVIEDDGKGFDPAAPVSPGEHFGLQGMRERAEKISARLEILSEPGKGTTVKVTVPQRPNSHT
;
A
#
# COMPACT_ATOMS: atom_id res chain seq x y z
N MET A 1 -76.32 -4.82 36.47
CA MET A 1 -76.90 -5.87 37.30
C MET A 1 -77.65 -5.16 38.41
N ARG A 2 -79.01 -5.23 38.42
CA ARG A 2 -79.83 -4.57 39.46
C ARG A 2 -79.95 -5.58 40.65
N VAL A 3 -79.50 -5.17 41.79
CA VAL A 3 -79.62 -5.97 43.01
C VAL A 3 -80.86 -5.50 43.80
N ARG A 4 -81.84 -6.37 43.98
CA ARG A 4 -83.01 -6.11 44.87
C ARG A 4 -82.72 -6.72 46.25
N ASP A 5 -82.98 -5.92 47.28
CA ASP A 5 -82.89 -6.43 48.63
C ASP A 5 -84.13 -7.34 49.00
N ALA A 6 -84.11 -8.04 50.12
CA ALA A 6 -85.16 -8.92 50.57
C ALA A 6 -86.51 -8.19 50.81
N TYR A 7 -86.53 -6.87 50.75
CA TYR A 7 -87.72 -6.01 50.92
C TYR A 7 -88.18 -5.34 49.61
N GLY A 8 -87.58 -5.76 48.43
CA GLY A 8 -88.03 -5.31 47.12
C GLY A 8 -87.53 -3.90 46.74
N ARG A 9 -86.64 -3.28 47.47
CA ARG A 9 -86.11 -1.96 47.16
C ARG A 9 -84.97 -2.07 46.14
N GLU A 10 -85.05 -1.25 45.12
CA GLU A 10 -83.96 -1.15 44.15
C GLU A 10 -82.85 -0.29 44.75
N GLY A 11 -81.64 -0.88 44.89
CA GLY A 11 -80.40 -0.15 45.27
C GLY A 11 -79.99 0.84 44.21
N PRO A 12 -79.25 1.90 44.53
CA PRO A 12 -78.73 2.86 43.53
C PRO A 12 -77.91 2.13 42.47
N GLU A 13 -78.05 2.56 41.21
CA GLU A 13 -77.28 2.04 40.13
C GLU A 13 -75.79 2.31 40.40
N HIS A 14 -75.03 1.23 40.63
CA HIS A 14 -73.59 1.38 40.72
C HIS A 14 -73.03 1.58 39.31
N GLU A 15 -72.56 2.82 38.99
CA GLU A 15 -71.79 3.04 37.84
C GLU A 15 -70.52 2.19 37.92
N MET A 16 -70.37 1.24 36.98
CA MET A 16 -69.12 0.50 36.84
C MET A 16 -68.09 1.42 36.30
N LEU A 17 -67.11 1.77 37.10
CA LEU A 17 -65.89 2.48 36.70
C LEU A 17 -65.11 1.59 35.74
N THR A 18 -65.14 1.89 34.45
CA THR A 18 -64.35 1.20 33.44
C THR A 18 -62.98 1.85 33.41
N VAL A 19 -62.00 1.23 34.08
CA VAL A 19 -60.60 1.67 34.03
C VAL A 19 -59.99 1.14 32.73
N THR A 20 -59.79 1.98 31.76
CA THR A 20 -59.07 1.63 30.50
C THR A 20 -57.58 1.86 30.71
N VAL A 21 -56.82 0.78 30.86
CA VAL A 21 -55.36 0.84 30.93
C VAL A 21 -54.84 0.96 29.49
N VAL A 22 -54.42 2.15 29.12
CA VAL A 22 -53.80 2.38 27.81
C VAL A 22 -52.32 1.94 27.89
N GLY A 23 -51.97 0.92 27.13
CA GLY A 23 -50.57 0.46 27.07
C GLY A 23 -49.59 1.57 26.62
N PRO A 24 -48.36 1.54 27.14
CA PRO A 24 -47.35 2.58 26.85
C PRO A 24 -47.07 2.67 25.34
N PHE A 25 -46.75 3.89 24.86
CA PHE A 25 -46.60 4.21 23.44
C PHE A 25 -45.51 3.36 22.75
N TRP A 26 -44.52 2.91 23.46
CA TRP A 26 -43.41 2.06 22.94
C TRP A 26 -43.86 0.63 22.58
N GLN A 27 -45.03 0.17 22.98
CA GLN A 27 -45.59 -1.13 22.60
C GLN A 27 -46.42 -1.06 21.31
N ARG A 28 -46.62 0.14 20.75
CA ARG A 28 -47.38 0.31 19.53
C ARG A 28 -46.51 0.05 18.31
N TRP A 29 -47.03 -0.61 17.29
CA TRP A 29 -46.33 -1.01 16.07
C TRP A 29 -45.65 0.17 15.35
N TRP A 30 -46.23 1.37 15.34
CA TRP A 30 -45.70 2.57 14.73
C TRP A 30 -44.38 3.03 15.39
N PHE A 31 -44.20 2.77 16.71
CA PHE A 31 -42.97 3.11 17.40
C PHE A 31 -41.77 2.27 16.87
N PHE A 32 -42.00 0.99 16.63
CA PHE A 32 -40.97 0.12 16.04
C PHE A 32 -40.62 0.54 14.60
N VAL A 33 -41.61 0.95 13.79
CA VAL A 33 -41.40 1.47 12.44
C VAL A 33 -40.58 2.77 12.49
N LEU A 34 -40.85 3.65 13.43
CA LEU A 34 -40.14 4.92 13.61
C LEU A 34 -38.68 4.66 14.05
N VAL A 35 -38.44 3.75 14.98
CA VAL A 35 -37.07 3.37 15.43
C VAL A 35 -36.28 2.72 14.28
N LEU A 36 -36.89 1.79 13.55
CA LEU A 36 -36.27 1.17 12.37
C LEU A 36 -35.96 2.19 11.28
N GLY A 37 -36.92 3.08 10.98
CA GLY A 37 -36.76 4.14 9.98
C GLY A 37 -35.65 5.13 10.32
N THR A 38 -35.58 5.57 11.59
CA THR A 38 -34.50 6.47 12.04
C THR A 38 -33.16 5.77 12.06
N GLY A 39 -33.10 4.49 12.44
CA GLY A 39 -31.89 3.67 12.38
C GLY A 39 -31.39 3.49 10.94
N ALA A 40 -32.28 3.15 10.02
CA ALA A 40 -31.95 3.00 8.59
C ALA A 40 -31.50 4.33 7.96
N LEU A 41 -32.19 5.44 8.30
CA LEU A 41 -31.78 6.78 7.86
C LEU A 41 -30.40 7.17 8.40
N GLY A 42 -30.15 6.92 9.69
CA GLY A 42 -28.85 7.16 10.32
C GLY A 42 -27.73 6.36 9.64
N MET A 43 -27.96 5.08 9.38
CA MET A 43 -27.01 4.21 8.68
C MET A 43 -26.76 4.67 7.23
N TYR A 44 -27.82 5.10 6.52
CA TYR A 44 -27.70 5.67 5.17
C TYR A 44 -26.88 6.97 5.17
N LEU A 45 -27.16 7.91 6.07
CA LEU A 45 -26.44 9.18 6.18
C LEU A 45 -24.97 8.95 6.57
N PHE A 46 -24.71 8.01 7.48
CA PHE A 46 -23.36 7.63 7.89
C PHE A 46 -22.56 7.01 6.74
N SER A 47 -23.19 6.12 5.96
CA SER A 47 -22.54 5.51 4.79
C SER A 47 -22.21 6.56 3.72
N ARG A 48 -23.14 7.49 3.46
CA ARG A 48 -22.93 8.64 2.55
C ARG A 48 -21.81 9.56 3.04
N PHE A 49 -21.76 9.84 4.34
CA PHE A 49 -20.69 10.64 4.93
C PHE A 49 -19.32 9.97 4.77
N ARG A 50 -19.23 8.67 5.07
CA ARG A 50 -17.99 7.89 4.85
C ARG A 50 -17.56 7.85 3.38
N GLN A 51 -18.49 7.68 2.44
CA GLN A 51 -18.18 7.70 1.01
C GLN A 51 -17.61 9.07 0.58
N LYS A 52 -18.23 10.17 1.02
CA LYS A 52 -17.73 11.53 0.73
C LYS A 52 -16.34 11.77 1.30
N GLN A 53 -16.03 11.30 2.50
CA GLN A 53 -14.70 11.39 3.10
C GLN A 53 -13.65 10.61 2.30
N ARG A 54 -13.97 9.40 1.87
CA ARG A 54 -13.08 8.57 1.03
C ARG A 54 -12.81 9.25 -0.32
N MET A 55 -13.83 9.77 -0.99
CA MET A 55 -13.68 10.50 -2.25
C MET A 55 -12.82 11.77 -2.10
N LYS A 56 -12.98 12.52 -1.02
CA LYS A 56 -12.12 13.69 -0.75
C LYS A 56 -10.65 13.30 -0.60
N LEU A 57 -10.37 12.23 0.15
CA LEU A 57 -9.01 11.71 0.30
C LEU A 57 -8.41 11.26 -1.04
N GLN A 58 -9.19 10.60 -1.88
CA GLN A 58 -8.76 10.20 -3.23
C GLN A 58 -8.42 11.41 -4.09
N LEU A 59 -9.30 12.42 -4.14
CA LEU A 59 -9.06 13.64 -4.90
C LEU A 59 -7.81 14.40 -4.44
N VAL A 60 -7.54 14.42 -3.13
CA VAL A 60 -6.30 15.03 -2.59
C VAL A 60 -5.08 14.23 -3.03
N ARG A 61 -5.13 12.89 -2.96
CA ARG A 61 -4.05 12.02 -3.43
C ARG A 61 -3.76 12.21 -4.92
N ASP A 62 -4.80 12.21 -5.75
CA ASP A 62 -4.67 12.43 -7.20
C ASP A 62 -4.11 13.82 -7.54
N ARG A 63 -4.45 14.83 -6.75
CA ARG A 63 -3.90 16.17 -6.92
C ARG A 63 -2.43 16.21 -6.53
N ILE A 64 -2.09 15.71 -5.33
CA ILE A 64 -0.70 15.66 -4.87
C ILE A 64 0.17 14.88 -5.86
N ALA A 65 -0.32 13.76 -6.38
CA ALA A 65 0.39 12.96 -7.36
C ALA A 65 0.71 13.76 -8.64
N ARG A 66 -0.28 14.52 -9.15
CA ARG A 66 -0.08 15.36 -10.34
C ARG A 66 0.83 16.55 -10.06
N ASP A 67 0.60 17.27 -8.96
CA ASP A 67 1.39 18.45 -8.60
C ASP A 67 2.87 18.07 -8.39
N LEU A 68 3.13 16.91 -7.74
CA LEU A 68 4.50 16.38 -7.60
C LEU A 68 5.13 16.05 -8.96
N HIS A 69 4.37 15.42 -9.86
CA HIS A 69 4.89 15.04 -11.17
C HIS A 69 5.18 16.27 -12.05
N ASP A 70 4.27 17.23 -12.06
CA ASP A 70 4.33 18.37 -12.98
C ASP A 70 5.31 19.45 -12.50
N ASP A 71 5.29 19.82 -11.23
CA ASP A 71 6.12 20.92 -10.71
C ASP A 71 7.55 20.47 -10.38
N ILE A 72 7.69 19.40 -9.61
CA ILE A 72 9.02 18.95 -9.18
C ILE A 72 9.71 18.17 -10.28
N GLY A 73 8.97 17.31 -11.02
CA GLY A 73 9.52 16.53 -12.12
C GLY A 73 10.08 17.40 -13.23
N SER A 74 9.38 18.46 -13.61
CA SER A 74 9.84 19.42 -14.64
C SER A 74 11.06 20.20 -14.18
N THR A 75 11.10 20.63 -12.91
CA THR A 75 12.23 21.37 -12.33
C THR A 75 13.48 20.51 -12.26
N LEU A 76 13.37 19.29 -11.74
CA LEU A 76 14.48 18.34 -11.67
C LEU A 76 14.94 17.90 -13.08
N GLY A 77 14.01 17.74 -14.01
CA GLY A 77 14.32 17.50 -15.42
C GLY A 77 15.16 18.62 -16.03
N SER A 78 14.81 19.87 -15.75
CA SER A 78 15.58 21.03 -16.18
C SER A 78 16.98 21.07 -15.56
N ILE A 79 17.10 20.76 -14.25
CA ILE A 79 18.40 20.67 -13.56
C ILE A 79 19.27 19.58 -14.19
N SER A 80 18.70 18.40 -14.48
CA SER A 80 19.42 17.32 -15.15
C SER A 80 19.88 17.71 -16.53
N PHE A 81 19.03 18.40 -17.32
CA PHE A 81 19.36 18.90 -18.65
C PHE A 81 20.48 19.95 -18.62
N TYR A 82 20.40 20.93 -17.71
CA TYR A 82 21.46 21.94 -17.58
C TYR A 82 22.78 21.34 -17.09
N SER A 83 22.73 20.35 -16.22
CA SER A 83 23.91 19.61 -15.78
C SER A 83 24.59 18.87 -16.91
N GLU A 84 23.81 18.23 -17.78
CA GLU A 84 24.36 17.57 -18.99
C GLU A 84 24.93 18.57 -20.01
N ALA A 85 24.25 19.71 -20.20
CA ALA A 85 24.75 20.78 -21.04
C ALA A 85 26.05 21.38 -20.50
N LEU A 86 26.17 21.54 -19.18
CA LEU A 86 27.39 22.00 -18.53
C LEU A 86 28.54 20.99 -18.72
N LYS A 87 28.27 19.69 -18.49
CA LYS A 87 29.22 18.61 -18.69
C LYS A 87 29.78 18.59 -20.08
N ARG A 88 28.95 18.80 -21.14
CA ARG A 88 29.38 18.89 -22.54
C ARG A 88 30.28 20.10 -22.78
N LYS A 89 29.96 21.27 -22.22
CA LYS A 89 30.80 22.48 -22.34
C LYS A 89 32.13 22.35 -21.61
N LEU A 90 32.17 21.63 -20.49
CA LEU A 90 33.38 21.37 -19.72
C LEU A 90 34.24 20.26 -20.35
N GLY A 91 33.69 19.44 -21.26
CA GLY A 91 34.39 18.36 -21.94
C GLY A 91 35.62 18.84 -22.75
N ASP A 92 35.62 20.12 -23.15
CA ASP A 92 36.73 20.77 -23.83
C ASP A 92 37.70 21.50 -22.87
N THR A 93 37.45 21.44 -21.56
CA THR A 93 38.24 22.14 -20.52
C THR A 93 38.82 21.09 -19.57
N ASP A 94 40.07 21.28 -19.18
CA ASP A 94 40.81 20.34 -18.29
C ASP A 94 40.37 20.43 -16.81
N ASP A 95 39.10 20.81 -16.55
CA ASP A 95 38.52 20.92 -15.22
C ASP A 95 37.70 19.66 -14.86
N ALA A 96 38.41 18.58 -14.53
CA ALA A 96 37.82 17.30 -14.11
C ALA A 96 36.89 17.44 -12.91
N MET A 97 37.11 18.41 -12.03
CA MET A 97 36.30 18.62 -10.86
C MET A 97 34.93 19.20 -11.22
N ALA A 98 34.88 20.18 -12.15
CA ALA A 98 33.64 20.74 -12.63
C ALA A 98 32.80 19.70 -13.40
N GLN A 99 33.45 18.84 -14.20
CA GLN A 99 32.79 17.71 -14.88
C GLN A 99 32.18 16.74 -13.87
N GLN A 100 32.89 16.36 -12.82
CA GLN A 100 32.43 15.44 -11.75
C GLN A 100 31.24 16.05 -10.98
N VAL A 101 31.29 17.35 -10.66
CA VAL A 101 30.20 18.05 -9.99
C VAL A 101 28.95 18.10 -10.90
N ALA A 102 29.10 18.42 -12.15
CA ALA A 102 28.00 18.43 -13.12
C ALA A 102 27.35 17.04 -13.23
N GLU A 103 28.14 15.98 -13.30
CA GLU A 103 27.66 14.60 -13.36
C GLU A 103 26.89 14.20 -12.09
N ARG A 104 27.39 14.59 -10.91
CA ARG A 104 26.71 14.39 -9.63
C ARG A 104 25.37 15.12 -9.55
N ILE A 105 25.29 16.35 -9.98
CA ILE A 105 24.04 17.10 -10.03
C ILE A 105 23.02 16.42 -10.94
N GLY A 106 23.45 16.00 -12.13
CA GLY A 106 22.59 15.32 -13.09
C GLY A 106 22.09 13.95 -12.58
N SER A 107 22.98 13.14 -11.99
CA SER A 107 22.58 11.85 -11.41
C SER A 107 21.63 12.03 -10.23
N SER A 108 21.95 12.95 -9.31
CA SER A 108 21.07 13.22 -8.14
C SER A 108 19.68 13.71 -8.56
N SER A 109 19.59 14.52 -9.64
CA SER A 109 18.30 14.97 -10.17
C SER A 109 17.49 13.82 -10.77
N ARG A 110 18.12 12.92 -11.51
CA ARG A 110 17.46 11.72 -12.05
C ARG A 110 16.98 10.80 -10.93
N ASP A 111 17.82 10.53 -9.94
CA ASP A 111 17.46 9.72 -8.78
C ASP A 111 16.25 10.30 -8.04
N MET A 112 16.14 11.62 -7.95
CA MET A 112 15.03 12.31 -7.31
C MET A 112 13.74 12.21 -8.13
N ILE A 113 13.83 12.29 -9.46
CA ILE A 113 12.69 12.06 -10.37
C ILE A 113 12.17 10.63 -10.20
N ASP A 114 13.06 9.65 -10.16
CA ASP A 114 12.71 8.24 -10.01
C ASP A 114 12.03 7.97 -8.65
N GLN A 115 12.59 8.50 -7.55
CA GLN A 115 12.00 8.39 -6.22
C GLN A 115 10.60 9.03 -6.16
N MET A 116 10.43 10.16 -6.82
CA MET A 116 9.16 10.86 -6.88
C MET A 116 8.13 10.07 -7.70
N SER A 117 8.52 9.51 -8.84
CA SER A 117 7.69 8.63 -9.64
C SER A 117 7.24 7.40 -8.85
N ASP A 118 8.11 6.85 -8.00
CA ASP A 118 7.78 5.74 -7.10
C ASP A 118 6.73 6.14 -6.06
N ILE A 119 6.82 7.37 -5.52
CA ILE A 119 5.82 7.90 -4.58
C ILE A 119 4.48 8.10 -5.28
N VAL A 120 4.46 8.82 -6.43
CA VAL A 120 3.26 9.10 -7.22
C VAL A 120 2.53 7.81 -7.55
N TRP A 121 3.25 6.84 -8.09
CA TRP A 121 2.66 5.55 -8.42
C TRP A 121 2.05 4.85 -7.20
N SER A 122 2.73 4.88 -6.06
CA SER A 122 2.27 4.19 -4.85
C SER A 122 1.01 4.80 -4.25
N VAL A 123 0.77 6.10 -4.45
CA VAL A 123 -0.41 6.80 -3.93
C VAL A 123 -1.57 6.81 -4.90
N ASP A 124 -1.38 6.46 -6.18
CA ASP A 124 -2.46 6.40 -7.18
C ASP A 124 -3.45 5.28 -6.81
N PRO A 125 -4.75 5.60 -6.62
CA PRO A 125 -5.77 4.62 -6.29
C PRO A 125 -5.98 3.52 -7.34
N LYS A 126 -5.60 3.78 -8.59
CA LYS A 126 -5.66 2.78 -9.68
C LYS A 126 -4.74 1.59 -9.43
N ASN A 127 -3.73 1.79 -8.60
CA ASN A 127 -2.71 0.80 -8.29
C ASN A 127 -2.94 0.11 -6.92
N ASP A 128 -4.15 0.19 -6.34
CA ASP A 128 -4.44 -0.27 -4.97
C ASP A 128 -4.43 -1.81 -4.78
N ASP A 129 -4.20 -2.60 -5.83
CA ASP A 129 -4.13 -4.05 -5.76
C ASP A 129 -2.71 -4.60 -5.96
N ALA A 130 -2.53 -5.86 -5.58
CA ALA A 130 -1.27 -6.55 -5.74
C ALA A 130 -0.95 -6.86 -7.21
N GLY A 131 -1.96 -6.97 -8.08
CA GLY A 131 -1.76 -7.16 -9.52
C GLY A 131 -1.03 -5.98 -10.17
N ALA A 132 -1.39 -4.75 -9.80
CA ALA A 132 -0.67 -3.55 -10.25
C ALA A 132 0.79 -3.55 -9.76
N LEU A 133 1.04 -3.98 -8.52
CA LEU A 133 2.40 -4.13 -8.00
C LEU A 133 3.19 -5.19 -8.79
N VAL A 134 2.60 -6.36 -9.05
CA VAL A 134 3.21 -7.45 -9.82
C VAL A 134 3.60 -6.96 -11.22
N THR A 135 2.71 -6.27 -11.92
CA THR A 135 2.97 -5.71 -13.25
C THR A 135 4.17 -4.74 -13.21
N ARG A 136 4.23 -3.89 -12.21
CA ARG A 136 5.34 -2.95 -12.05
C ARG A 136 6.66 -3.63 -11.71
N LEU A 137 6.64 -4.63 -10.82
CA LEU A 137 7.83 -5.43 -10.47
C LEU A 137 8.39 -6.13 -11.71
N GLN A 138 7.51 -6.76 -12.50
CA GLN A 138 7.90 -7.45 -13.72
C GLN A 138 8.52 -6.51 -14.76
N ALA A 139 7.87 -5.38 -15.02
CA ALA A 139 8.39 -4.38 -15.96
C ALA A 139 9.77 -3.86 -15.53
N PHE A 140 9.89 -3.42 -14.27
CA PHE A 140 11.15 -2.92 -13.73
C PHE A 140 12.27 -3.97 -13.78
N ALA A 141 11.99 -5.21 -13.34
CA ALA A 141 12.98 -6.28 -13.35
C ALA A 141 13.41 -6.65 -14.77
N SER A 142 12.46 -6.71 -15.72
CA SER A 142 12.75 -7.01 -17.14
C SER A 142 13.66 -5.95 -17.76
N ASP A 143 13.34 -4.67 -17.59
CA ASP A 143 14.13 -3.58 -18.14
C ASP A 143 15.55 -3.55 -17.56
N LEU A 144 15.65 -3.71 -16.24
CA LEU A 144 16.90 -3.64 -15.53
C LEU A 144 17.84 -4.81 -15.87
N LEU A 145 17.33 -6.04 -15.90
CA LEU A 145 18.12 -7.25 -16.17
C LEU A 145 18.44 -7.40 -17.65
N ALA A 146 17.56 -6.97 -18.56
CA ALA A 146 17.81 -6.97 -20.00
C ALA A 146 19.02 -6.10 -20.37
N ALA A 147 19.24 -4.98 -19.67
CA ALA A 147 20.41 -4.11 -19.89
C ALA A 147 21.75 -4.81 -19.64
N LYS A 148 21.75 -5.93 -18.91
CA LYS A 148 22.92 -6.76 -18.60
C LYS A 148 22.86 -8.16 -19.22
N ASN A 149 21.86 -8.44 -20.08
CA ASN A 149 21.59 -9.75 -20.68
C ASN A 149 21.42 -10.88 -19.64
N ILE A 150 20.82 -10.58 -18.48
CA ILE A 150 20.53 -11.57 -17.45
C ILE A 150 19.09 -12.06 -17.64
N PRO A 151 18.84 -13.35 -17.86
CA PRO A 151 17.51 -13.94 -17.96
C PRO A 151 16.69 -13.74 -16.68
N LEU A 152 15.43 -13.31 -16.84
CA LEU A 152 14.44 -13.19 -15.78
C LEU A 152 13.40 -14.30 -15.89
N HIS A 153 13.23 -15.07 -14.83
CA HIS A 153 12.11 -16.01 -14.65
C HIS A 153 11.12 -15.36 -13.66
N PHE A 154 9.96 -14.94 -14.17
CA PHE A 154 8.96 -14.24 -13.37
C PHE A 154 7.69 -15.08 -13.24
N HIS A 155 7.32 -15.41 -11.99
CA HIS A 155 6.13 -16.17 -11.64
C HIS A 155 5.24 -15.37 -10.71
N ALA A 156 3.94 -15.26 -11.02
CA ALA A 156 2.98 -14.59 -10.17
C ALA A 156 1.66 -15.34 -10.14
N ASP A 157 1.06 -15.43 -8.96
CA ASP A 157 -0.25 -16.03 -8.78
C ASP A 157 -1.36 -15.10 -9.32
N ALA A 158 -2.25 -15.65 -10.15
CA ALA A 158 -3.38 -14.89 -10.71
C ALA A 158 -4.33 -14.34 -9.64
N ALA A 159 -4.43 -14.98 -8.48
CA ALA A 159 -5.27 -14.55 -7.37
C ALA A 159 -4.82 -13.23 -6.73
N LEU A 160 -3.62 -12.73 -7.04
CA LEU A 160 -3.08 -11.48 -6.49
C LEU A 160 -3.86 -10.24 -6.94
N SER A 161 -4.56 -10.26 -8.08
CA SER A 161 -5.35 -9.14 -8.58
C SER A 161 -6.51 -8.74 -7.66
N GLU A 162 -7.00 -9.64 -6.84
CA GLU A 162 -8.08 -9.36 -5.88
C GLU A 162 -7.56 -8.82 -4.54
N ARG A 163 -6.26 -8.92 -4.29
CA ARG A 163 -5.66 -8.54 -3.02
C ARG A 163 -5.36 -7.04 -2.96
N LYS A 164 -5.94 -6.35 -1.99
CA LYS A 164 -5.66 -4.93 -1.74
C LYS A 164 -4.41 -4.76 -0.89
N LEU A 165 -3.57 -3.80 -1.31
CA LEU A 165 -2.38 -3.37 -0.59
C LEU A 165 -2.47 -1.88 -0.26
N THR A 166 -1.94 -1.48 0.89
CA THR A 166 -1.81 -0.05 1.19
C THR A 166 -0.73 0.59 0.30
N ALA A 167 -0.80 1.91 0.09
CA ALA A 167 0.24 2.65 -0.63
C ALA A 167 1.63 2.42 -0.04
N GLU A 168 1.72 2.35 1.30
CA GLU A 168 2.96 2.11 2.02
C GLU A 168 3.50 0.68 1.77
N GLN A 169 2.62 -0.33 1.75
CA GLN A 169 3.02 -1.70 1.40
C GLN A 169 3.54 -1.78 -0.03
N ARG A 170 2.80 -1.25 -1.01
CA ARG A 170 3.23 -1.24 -2.42
C ARG A 170 4.60 -0.60 -2.60
N ARG A 171 4.78 0.60 -2.01
CA ARG A 171 6.04 1.33 -2.09
C ARG A 171 7.20 0.57 -1.47
N ASN A 172 7.04 0.07 -0.23
CA ASN A 172 8.15 -0.58 0.46
C ASN A 172 8.52 -1.93 -0.17
N ILE A 173 7.53 -2.72 -0.64
CA ILE A 173 7.79 -3.98 -1.38
C ILE A 173 8.57 -3.68 -2.66
N PHE A 174 8.13 -2.68 -3.44
CA PHE A 174 8.82 -2.29 -4.67
C PHE A 174 10.25 -1.83 -4.41
N LEU A 175 10.48 -0.99 -3.38
CA LEU A 175 11.81 -0.51 -3.03
C LEU A 175 12.74 -1.63 -2.50
N ILE A 176 12.20 -2.63 -1.80
CA ILE A 176 12.99 -3.82 -1.41
C ILE A 176 13.40 -4.59 -2.66
N CYS A 177 12.47 -4.86 -3.58
CA CYS A 177 12.78 -5.54 -4.84
C CYS A 177 13.85 -4.78 -5.65
N LYS A 178 13.70 -3.46 -5.78
CA LYS A 178 14.66 -2.58 -6.46
C LYS A 178 16.06 -2.70 -5.87
N GLU A 179 16.17 -2.70 -4.54
CA GLU A 179 17.43 -2.85 -3.83
C GLU A 179 18.08 -4.22 -4.06
N VAL A 180 17.28 -5.30 -4.00
CA VAL A 180 17.76 -6.67 -4.28
C VAL A 180 18.30 -6.76 -5.69
N LEU A 181 17.56 -6.29 -6.69
CA LEU A 181 17.99 -6.35 -8.09
C LEU A 181 19.24 -5.50 -8.36
N HIS A 182 19.35 -4.31 -7.75
CA HIS A 182 20.56 -3.52 -7.82
C HIS A 182 21.77 -4.22 -7.19
N ASN A 183 21.58 -4.90 -6.04
CA ASN A 183 22.64 -5.69 -5.41
C ASN A 183 23.07 -6.87 -6.27
N THR A 184 22.10 -7.56 -6.90
CA THR A 184 22.38 -8.64 -7.85
C THR A 184 23.24 -8.14 -9.02
N LEU A 185 22.85 -7.02 -9.64
CA LEU A 185 23.60 -6.44 -10.77
C LEU A 185 25.00 -5.94 -10.40
N LYS A 186 25.17 -5.45 -9.16
CA LYS A 186 26.43 -4.82 -8.74
C LYS A 186 27.41 -5.81 -8.15
N TYR A 187 26.88 -6.85 -7.48
CA TYR A 187 27.73 -7.69 -6.65
C TYR A 187 27.64 -9.19 -6.93
N ALA A 188 26.53 -9.70 -7.50
CA ALA A 188 26.30 -11.14 -7.53
C ALA A 188 27.01 -11.86 -8.68
N ASP A 189 27.30 -11.22 -9.79
CA ASP A 189 27.74 -11.88 -11.03
C ASP A 189 26.78 -13.02 -11.46
N ALA A 190 25.48 -12.80 -11.27
CA ALA A 190 24.43 -13.76 -11.50
C ALA A 190 24.23 -14.03 -13.02
N ARG A 191 23.87 -15.26 -13.36
CA ARG A 191 23.55 -15.70 -14.70
C ARG A 191 22.05 -15.68 -14.97
N SER A 192 21.23 -15.79 -13.91
CA SER A 192 19.78 -15.74 -13.97
C SER A 192 19.20 -15.20 -12.67
N VAL A 193 17.99 -14.62 -12.77
CA VAL A 193 17.20 -14.18 -11.62
C VAL A 193 15.81 -14.76 -11.72
N THR A 194 15.31 -15.29 -10.62
CA THR A 194 13.92 -15.76 -10.47
C THR A 194 13.18 -14.86 -9.49
N ILE A 195 12.00 -14.39 -9.88
CA ILE A 195 11.09 -13.64 -9.01
C ILE A 195 9.77 -14.38 -8.91
N THR A 196 9.35 -14.70 -7.70
CA THR A 196 8.08 -15.37 -7.44
C THR A 196 7.23 -14.51 -6.53
N VAL A 197 5.96 -14.26 -6.90
CA VAL A 197 4.99 -13.52 -6.09
C VAL A 197 3.76 -14.37 -5.89
N GLU A 198 3.51 -14.77 -4.66
CA GLU A 198 2.44 -15.71 -4.32
C GLU A 198 1.54 -15.20 -3.20
N SER A 199 0.31 -15.70 -3.18
CA SER A 199 -0.64 -15.51 -2.09
C SER A 199 -0.67 -16.76 -1.22
N THR A 200 0.02 -16.73 -0.08
CA THR A 200 0.07 -17.87 0.84
C THR A 200 -0.91 -17.62 2.00
N GLY A 201 -2.13 -18.13 1.88
CA GLY A 201 -3.19 -17.93 2.87
C GLY A 201 -3.52 -16.46 3.12
N ARG A 202 -3.13 -15.92 4.29
CA ARG A 202 -3.32 -14.50 4.65
C ARG A 202 -2.07 -13.63 4.41
N ALA A 203 -1.06 -14.14 3.73
CA ALA A 203 0.17 -13.38 3.48
C ALA A 203 0.41 -13.23 1.96
N LEU A 204 1.05 -12.13 1.55
CA LEU A 204 1.70 -12.00 0.25
C LEU A 204 3.16 -12.33 0.45
N GLU A 205 3.67 -13.20 -0.39
CA GLU A 205 5.07 -13.61 -0.38
C GLU A 205 5.74 -13.17 -1.68
N LEU A 206 6.84 -12.45 -1.56
CA LEU A 206 7.74 -12.11 -2.66
C LEU A 206 9.07 -12.80 -2.39
N VAL A 207 9.50 -13.63 -3.32
CA VAL A 207 10.81 -14.29 -3.29
C VAL A 207 11.60 -13.86 -4.51
N ILE A 208 12.84 -13.43 -4.29
CA ILE A 208 13.80 -13.03 -5.33
C ILE A 208 15.05 -13.86 -5.12
N GLU A 209 15.43 -14.61 -6.15
CA GLU A 209 16.56 -15.52 -6.12
C GLU A 209 17.52 -15.21 -7.26
N ASP A 210 18.79 -15.11 -6.96
CA ASP A 210 19.88 -15.07 -7.95
C ASP A 210 20.81 -16.28 -7.80
N ASP A 211 21.36 -16.72 -8.90
CA ASP A 211 22.35 -17.81 -8.96
C ASP A 211 23.80 -17.31 -8.93
N GLY A 212 24.02 -16.14 -8.33
CA GLY A 212 25.31 -15.48 -8.30
C GLY A 212 26.29 -16.07 -7.28
N LYS A 213 27.35 -15.30 -6.99
CA LYS A 213 28.41 -15.75 -6.08
C LYS A 213 28.03 -15.76 -4.59
N GLY A 214 26.85 -15.19 -4.23
CA GLY A 214 26.42 -15.09 -2.85
C GLY A 214 27.37 -14.31 -1.94
N PHE A 215 27.07 -14.28 -0.66
CA PHE A 215 27.88 -13.68 0.37
C PHE A 215 27.59 -14.30 1.75
N ASP A 216 28.43 -14.04 2.74
CA ASP A 216 28.15 -14.41 4.13
C ASP A 216 27.44 -13.26 4.85
N PRO A 217 26.15 -13.41 5.21
CA PRO A 217 25.39 -12.36 5.89
C PRO A 217 25.93 -11.99 7.29
N ALA A 218 26.77 -12.85 7.89
CA ALA A 218 27.36 -12.64 9.21
C ALA A 218 28.78 -12.03 9.14
N ALA A 219 29.36 -11.95 7.93
CA ALA A 219 30.72 -11.39 7.77
C ALA A 219 30.73 -9.91 8.16
N PRO A 220 31.82 -9.41 8.77
CA PRO A 220 31.99 -7.99 9.00
C PRO A 220 32.09 -7.26 7.67
N VAL A 221 31.15 -6.34 7.43
CA VAL A 221 31.02 -5.61 6.17
C VAL A 221 31.68 -4.24 6.29
N SER A 222 32.35 -3.81 5.23
CA SER A 222 33.04 -2.52 5.18
C SER A 222 32.09 -1.33 5.43
N PRO A 223 32.55 -0.22 6.04
CA PRO A 223 31.76 0.97 6.20
C PRO A 223 31.22 1.47 4.84
N GLY A 224 29.90 1.44 4.64
CA GLY A 224 29.23 1.84 3.39
C GLY A 224 28.44 0.74 2.68
N GLU A 225 28.72 -0.54 2.92
CA GLU A 225 27.97 -1.67 2.31
C GLU A 225 26.73 -2.08 3.12
N HIS A 226 26.62 -1.66 4.37
CA HIS A 226 25.49 -1.97 5.25
C HIS A 226 24.17 -1.28 4.90
N PHE A 227 24.22 -0.15 4.16
CA PHE A 227 23.03 0.68 3.97
C PHE A 227 21.90 -0.03 3.19
N GLY A 228 22.23 -0.89 2.25
CA GLY A 228 21.25 -1.63 1.46
C GLY A 228 20.46 -2.65 2.27
N LEU A 229 21.16 -3.54 2.98
CA LEU A 229 20.56 -4.58 3.81
C LEU A 229 19.77 -4.00 4.99
N GLN A 230 20.32 -3.01 5.66
CA GLN A 230 19.65 -2.29 6.73
C GLN A 230 18.39 -1.56 6.20
N GLY A 231 18.51 -0.86 5.09
CA GLY A 231 17.39 -0.18 4.46
C GLY A 231 16.24 -1.12 4.06
N MET A 232 16.57 -2.34 3.61
CA MET A 232 15.54 -3.36 3.34
C MET A 232 14.85 -3.84 4.63
N ARG A 233 15.57 -4.03 5.72
CA ARG A 233 15.00 -4.40 7.03
C ARG A 233 14.07 -3.31 7.56
N GLU A 234 14.51 -2.06 7.57
CA GLU A 234 13.69 -0.90 7.98
C GLU A 234 12.41 -0.76 7.15
N ARG A 235 12.48 -0.99 5.84
CA ARG A 235 11.31 -0.97 4.97
C ARG A 235 10.35 -2.11 5.25
N ALA A 236 10.85 -3.32 5.52
CA ALA A 236 10.02 -4.45 5.90
C ALA A 236 9.31 -4.21 7.25
N GLU A 237 10.01 -3.68 8.24
CA GLU A 237 9.44 -3.32 9.55
C GLU A 237 8.31 -2.29 9.43
N LYS A 238 8.46 -1.25 8.60
CA LYS A 238 7.43 -0.22 8.37
C LYS A 238 6.09 -0.82 7.93
N ILE A 239 6.13 -1.90 7.17
CA ILE A 239 4.91 -2.57 6.66
C ILE A 239 4.55 -3.83 7.46
N SER A 240 5.22 -4.05 8.60
CA SER A 240 5.07 -5.25 9.44
C SER A 240 5.32 -6.55 8.65
N ALA A 241 6.19 -6.50 7.66
CA ALA A 241 6.61 -7.66 6.88
C ALA A 241 7.80 -8.35 7.53
N ARG A 242 7.88 -9.67 7.34
CA ARG A 242 9.07 -10.45 7.65
C ARG A 242 10.00 -10.46 6.45
N LEU A 243 11.25 -10.10 6.65
CA LEU A 243 12.32 -10.16 5.66
C LEU A 243 13.31 -11.25 6.07
N GLU A 244 13.55 -12.18 5.16
CA GLU A 244 14.55 -13.23 5.29
C GLU A 244 15.54 -13.10 4.13
N ILE A 245 16.84 -13.13 4.46
CA ILE A 245 17.92 -13.06 3.47
C ILE A 245 18.78 -14.30 3.70
N LEU A 246 18.80 -15.19 2.72
CA LEU A 246 19.57 -16.41 2.71
C LEU A 246 20.63 -16.28 1.63
N SER A 247 21.90 -16.32 2.00
CA SER A 247 23.01 -16.28 1.06
C SER A 247 24.18 -17.09 1.60
N GLU A 248 24.85 -17.78 0.72
CA GLU A 248 26.08 -18.51 1.01
C GLU A 248 27.07 -18.28 -0.15
N PRO A 249 28.37 -18.12 0.15
CA PRO A 249 29.37 -18.00 -0.90
C PRO A 249 29.31 -19.14 -1.91
N GLY A 250 29.17 -18.81 -3.19
CA GLY A 250 29.06 -19.75 -4.30
C GLY A 250 27.68 -20.34 -4.56
N LYS A 251 26.63 -19.96 -3.79
CA LYS A 251 25.28 -20.51 -3.93
C LYS A 251 24.20 -19.47 -4.30
N GLY A 252 24.60 -18.22 -4.54
CA GLY A 252 23.67 -17.13 -4.83
C GLY A 252 22.99 -16.55 -3.60
N THR A 253 21.93 -15.79 -3.84
CA THR A 253 21.17 -15.10 -2.79
C THR A 253 19.68 -15.28 -2.99
N THR A 254 18.97 -15.58 -1.90
CA THR A 254 17.49 -15.58 -1.84
C THR A 254 17.02 -14.54 -0.84
N VAL A 255 16.18 -13.63 -1.30
CA VAL A 255 15.50 -12.64 -0.45
C VAL A 255 14.01 -12.92 -0.46
N LYS A 256 13.45 -13.15 0.72
CA LYS A 256 12.04 -13.46 0.93
C LYS A 256 11.38 -12.38 1.77
N VAL A 257 10.28 -11.82 1.26
CA VAL A 257 9.46 -10.82 1.94
C VAL A 257 8.07 -11.38 2.15
N THR A 258 7.64 -11.55 3.39
CA THR A 258 6.30 -12.02 3.75
C THR A 258 5.49 -10.89 4.37
N VAL A 259 4.47 -10.42 3.65
CA VAL A 259 3.62 -9.30 4.05
C VAL A 259 2.28 -9.82 4.57
N PRO A 260 1.98 -9.70 5.87
CA PRO A 260 0.72 -10.16 6.41
C PRO A 260 -0.46 -9.33 5.87
N GLN A 261 -1.58 -9.98 5.63
CA GLN A 261 -2.82 -9.28 5.35
C GLN A 261 -3.33 -8.66 6.66
N ARG A 262 -3.46 -7.35 6.71
CA ARG A 262 -4.23 -6.75 7.81
C ARG A 262 -5.67 -7.27 7.70
N PRO A 263 -6.27 -7.77 8.78
CA PRO A 263 -7.67 -8.10 8.75
C PRO A 263 -8.42 -6.85 8.27
N ASN A 264 -9.30 -7.01 7.28
CA ASN A 264 -10.18 -5.93 6.85
C ASN A 264 -10.87 -5.40 8.10
N SER A 265 -10.57 -4.17 8.50
CA SER A 265 -11.32 -3.45 9.52
C SER A 265 -12.69 -3.06 8.93
N HIS A 266 -13.49 -4.08 8.64
CA HIS A 266 -14.92 -3.98 8.42
C HIS A 266 -15.60 -4.38 9.74
N THR A 267 -15.67 -3.43 10.64
CA THR A 267 -16.66 -3.38 11.70
C THR A 267 -17.09 -1.94 11.87
#